data_ad187001a967ca9d127a4932025a301a
#
_entry.id   ad187001a967ca9d127a4932025a301a
#
_cell.length_a   1.000
_cell.length_b   1.000
_cell.length_c   1.000
_cell.angle_alpha   90.00
_cell.angle_beta   90.00
_cell.angle_gamma   90.00
#
_symmetry.space_group_name_H-M   'P 1'
#
loop_
_entity.id
_entity.type
_entity.pdbx_description
1 polymer ?
#
loop_
_entity_poly.entity_id
_entity_poly.type
_entity_poly.pdbx_seq_one_letter_code
_entity_poly.pdbx_strand_id
1 'polypeptide(L)'
;MYVVEPNGNVIYYGQPFPYYSKEYEIINDWLESDDYENEPDVEWGKIGLDIDSNAGCDIDWKNSENIFFKTDCMQKGTYQVWVNMFANCDLSIATNYTVRVTYKGIAVTPKSGSNPTSGVFPIGTPDNEIDDELIGATKIMEFTINEGIEPGRSATVTAKKHLIKKEFNMLFAN
;
A
#
# COMPACT_ATOMS: atom_id res chain seq x y z
N MET A 1 -4.41 -2.97 1.74
CA MET A 1 -4.78 -1.57 1.36
C MET A 1 -3.80 -1.06 0.32
N TYR A 2 -4.24 -0.13 -0.57
CA TYR A 2 -3.39 0.48 -1.60
C TYR A 2 -3.56 2.00 -1.61
N VAL A 3 -2.47 2.71 -1.88
CA VAL A 3 -2.51 4.16 -2.13
C VAL A 3 -1.82 4.44 -3.47
N VAL A 4 -2.53 5.10 -4.37
CA VAL A 4 -1.96 5.59 -5.64
C VAL A 4 -1.51 7.03 -5.45
N GLU A 5 -0.24 7.28 -5.71
CA GLU A 5 0.38 8.60 -5.65
C GLU A 5 0.08 9.43 -6.91
N PRO A 6 0.26 10.77 -6.88
CA PRO A 6 0.00 11.63 -8.04
C PRO A 6 0.78 11.30 -9.31
N ASN A 7 1.96 10.69 -9.20
CA ASN A 7 2.76 10.23 -10.34
C ASN A 7 2.35 8.84 -10.87
N GLY A 8 1.39 8.19 -10.21
CA GLY A 8 0.90 6.85 -10.56
C GLY A 8 1.58 5.69 -9.81
N ASN A 9 2.59 5.97 -8.96
CA ASN A 9 3.16 4.94 -8.11
C ASN A 9 2.09 4.36 -7.16
N VAL A 10 2.10 3.05 -6.96
CA VAL A 10 1.16 2.35 -6.08
C VAL A 10 1.90 1.82 -4.87
N ILE A 11 1.47 2.25 -3.67
CA ILE A 11 2.00 1.75 -2.40
C ILE A 11 1.10 0.61 -1.95
N TYR A 12 1.70 -0.57 -1.75
CA TYR A 12 1.06 -1.81 -1.31
C TYR A 12 2.12 -2.76 -0.75
N TYR A 13 1.78 -4.00 -0.38
CA TYR A 13 2.74 -4.95 0.19
C TYR A 13 3.96 -5.23 -0.72
N GLY A 14 3.79 -5.26 -2.04
CA GLY A 14 4.88 -5.51 -3.01
C GLY A 14 5.72 -4.27 -3.36
N GLN A 15 5.23 -3.07 -3.08
CA GLN A 15 5.96 -1.81 -3.15
C GLN A 15 5.51 -0.93 -1.97
N PRO A 16 6.11 -1.14 -0.79
CA PRO A 16 5.59 -0.57 0.44
C PRO A 16 5.95 0.91 0.67
N PHE A 17 6.83 1.51 -0.15
CA PHE A 17 7.36 2.84 0.10
C PHE A 17 6.85 3.92 -0.87
N PRO A 18 6.66 5.18 -0.40
CA PRO A 18 6.37 6.33 -1.26
C PRO A 18 7.50 6.58 -2.26
N TYR A 19 7.16 6.98 -3.48
CA TYR A 19 8.07 7.14 -4.62
C TYR A 19 9.30 8.01 -4.37
N TYR A 20 9.16 9.10 -3.61
CA TYR A 20 10.28 9.99 -3.28
C TYR A 20 10.93 9.69 -1.93
N SER A 21 10.64 8.55 -1.33
CA SER A 21 11.35 8.15 -0.13
C SER A 21 12.72 7.58 -0.46
N LYS A 22 13.65 7.74 0.47
CA LYS A 22 14.96 7.11 0.35
C LYS A 22 14.86 5.59 0.37
N GLU A 23 13.90 5.07 1.12
CA GLU A 23 13.61 3.66 1.26
C GLU A 23 13.13 3.05 -0.06
N TYR A 24 12.34 3.81 -0.84
CA TYR A 24 11.93 3.41 -2.19
C TYR A 24 13.14 3.22 -3.13
N GLU A 25 14.08 4.18 -3.15
CA GLU A 25 15.29 4.08 -3.98
C GLU A 25 16.12 2.86 -3.58
N ILE A 26 16.37 2.66 -2.28
CA ILE A 26 17.16 1.54 -1.75
C ILE A 26 16.54 0.19 -2.15
N ILE A 27 15.23 0.03 -1.99
CA ILE A 27 14.54 -1.22 -2.33
C ILE A 27 14.55 -1.47 -3.84
N ASN A 28 14.34 -0.44 -4.67
CA ASN A 28 14.43 -0.58 -6.11
C ASN A 28 15.82 -0.99 -6.58
N ASP A 29 16.86 -0.32 -6.07
CA ASP A 29 18.25 -0.64 -6.42
C ASP A 29 18.59 -2.09 -6.02
N TRP A 30 18.13 -2.54 -4.88
CA TRP A 30 18.30 -3.92 -4.43
C TRP A 30 17.58 -4.92 -5.33
N LEU A 31 16.32 -4.67 -5.67
CA LEU A 31 15.53 -5.52 -6.59
C LEU A 31 16.14 -5.61 -7.98
N GLU A 32 16.80 -4.53 -8.45
CA GLU A 32 17.50 -4.50 -9.74
C GLU A 32 18.88 -5.18 -9.71
N SER A 33 19.50 -5.30 -8.52
CA SER A 33 20.85 -5.85 -8.36
C SER A 33 20.95 -7.37 -8.47
N ASP A 34 19.83 -8.10 -8.45
CA ASP A 34 19.76 -9.55 -8.32
C ASP A 34 20.48 -10.11 -7.05
N ASP A 35 20.85 -9.25 -6.08
CA ASP A 35 21.49 -9.60 -4.82
C ASP A 35 20.43 -9.81 -3.73
N TYR A 36 19.72 -10.92 -3.80
CA TYR A 36 18.67 -11.25 -2.85
C TYR A 36 19.18 -11.83 -1.52
N GLU A 37 20.50 -12.07 -1.39
CA GLU A 37 21.08 -12.60 -0.15
C GLU A 37 21.32 -11.51 0.90
N ASN A 38 21.47 -10.26 0.46
CA ASN A 38 21.75 -9.10 1.32
C ASN A 38 20.56 -8.12 1.30
N GLU A 39 19.57 -8.38 2.13
CA GLU A 39 18.43 -7.47 2.30
C GLU A 39 18.91 -6.09 2.80
N PRO A 40 18.46 -4.99 2.15
CA PRO A 40 18.88 -3.66 2.55
C PRO A 40 18.32 -3.26 3.92
N ASP A 41 19.12 -2.53 4.70
CA ASP A 41 18.70 -1.96 5.97
C ASP A 41 17.79 -0.74 5.73
N VAL A 42 16.48 -0.94 5.78
CA VAL A 42 15.45 0.10 5.67
C VAL A 42 14.63 0.21 6.95
N GLU A 43 14.18 1.42 7.27
CA GLU A 43 13.35 1.66 8.45
C GLU A 43 11.88 1.28 8.21
N TRP A 44 11.58 -0.01 8.35
CA TRP A 44 10.22 -0.52 8.27
C TRP A 44 9.29 0.10 9.33
N GLY A 45 8.02 0.33 8.96
CA GLY A 45 6.99 0.83 9.87
C GLY A 45 7.06 2.30 10.24
N LYS A 46 8.03 3.07 9.72
CA LYS A 46 8.13 4.53 9.94
C LYS A 46 7.73 5.36 8.72
N ILE A 47 7.81 4.76 7.54
CA ILE A 47 7.38 5.34 6.27
C ILE A 47 6.84 4.22 5.39
N GLY A 48 5.86 4.53 4.56
CA GLY A 48 5.19 3.56 3.71
C GLY A 48 4.24 2.64 4.47
N LEU A 49 4.03 1.44 3.97
CA LEU A 49 3.20 0.42 4.62
C LEU A 49 3.94 -0.10 5.86
N ASP A 50 3.27 -0.07 7.01
CA ASP A 50 3.88 -0.48 8.28
C ASP A 50 3.83 -1.99 8.51
N ILE A 51 2.78 -2.63 8.04
CA ILE A 51 2.52 -4.06 8.21
C ILE A 51 1.54 -4.52 7.13
N ASP A 52 1.74 -5.73 6.64
CA ASP A 52 0.76 -6.48 5.85
C ASP A 52 0.02 -7.44 6.79
N SER A 53 -1.01 -6.92 7.45
CA SER A 53 -1.73 -7.63 8.52
C SER A 53 -2.50 -8.82 7.99
N ASN A 54 -2.40 -9.95 8.70
CA ASN A 54 -3.04 -11.23 8.37
C ASN A 54 -2.66 -11.77 6.96
N ALA A 55 -1.46 -11.45 6.50
CA ALA A 55 -0.94 -11.91 5.22
C ALA A 55 -0.97 -13.44 5.10
N GLY A 56 -1.46 -13.95 3.96
CA GLY A 56 -1.51 -15.40 3.71
C GLY A 56 -2.35 -16.20 4.71
N CYS A 57 -3.30 -15.54 5.39
CA CYS A 57 -4.17 -16.14 6.42
C CYS A 57 -3.45 -16.53 7.74
N ASP A 58 -2.25 -16.06 7.94
CA ASP A 58 -1.61 -16.10 9.25
C ASP A 58 -2.16 -14.96 10.11
N ILE A 59 -3.04 -15.32 11.06
CA ILE A 59 -3.75 -14.33 11.89
C ILE A 59 -2.81 -13.75 12.95
N ASP A 60 -2.39 -12.52 12.75
CA ASP A 60 -1.51 -11.78 13.66
C ASP A 60 -2.25 -10.96 14.72
N TRP A 61 -3.60 -10.94 14.68
CA TRP A 61 -4.50 -10.22 15.59
C TRP A 61 -4.35 -8.69 15.57
N LYS A 62 -3.63 -8.11 14.62
CA LYS A 62 -3.45 -6.66 14.56
C LYS A 62 -4.58 -5.93 13.88
N ASN A 63 -5.28 -6.50 12.94
CA ASN A 63 -6.47 -5.97 12.28
C ASN A 63 -6.35 -4.50 11.79
N SER A 64 -5.13 -4.03 11.53
CA SER A 64 -4.89 -2.67 11.06
C SER A 64 -3.63 -2.59 10.22
N GLU A 65 -3.70 -1.85 9.14
CA GLU A 65 -2.59 -1.49 8.27
C GLU A 65 -2.53 0.03 8.17
N ASN A 66 -1.32 0.60 8.17
CA ASN A 66 -1.14 2.02 7.98
C ASN A 66 -0.14 2.27 6.85
N ILE A 67 -0.36 3.34 6.10
CA ILE A 67 0.60 3.86 5.14
C ILE A 67 0.99 5.26 5.60
N PHE A 68 2.26 5.42 5.95
CA PHE A 68 2.83 6.67 6.44
C PHE A 68 3.61 7.40 5.35
N PHE A 69 3.49 8.71 5.34
CA PHE A 69 4.28 9.59 4.49
C PHE A 69 5.09 10.56 5.35
N LYS A 70 6.37 10.71 5.06
CA LYS A 70 7.14 11.88 5.53
C LYS A 70 6.79 13.09 4.65
N THR A 71 6.83 14.27 5.25
CA THR A 71 6.48 15.53 4.53
C THR A 71 7.38 15.82 3.34
N ASP A 72 8.62 15.37 3.39
CA ASP A 72 9.64 15.55 2.36
C ASP A 72 9.52 14.61 1.16
N CYS A 73 8.72 13.54 1.27
CA CYS A 73 8.42 12.65 0.17
C CYS A 73 6.97 12.76 -0.35
N MET A 74 6.14 13.62 0.24
CA MET A 74 4.78 13.81 -0.25
C MET A 74 4.75 14.60 -1.55
N GLN A 75 4.04 14.06 -2.53
CA GLN A 75 3.81 14.72 -3.80
C GLN A 75 2.59 15.65 -3.72
N LYS A 76 2.68 16.78 -4.41
CA LYS A 76 1.52 17.62 -4.69
C LYS A 76 0.63 16.93 -5.73
N GLY A 77 -0.67 16.91 -5.51
CA GLY A 77 -1.60 16.31 -6.47
C GLY A 77 -2.66 15.43 -5.83
N THR A 78 -3.27 14.62 -6.66
CA THR A 78 -4.39 13.76 -6.25
C THR A 78 -3.92 12.35 -5.91
N TYR A 79 -4.27 11.93 -4.72
CA TYR A 79 -4.07 10.57 -4.21
C TYR A 79 -5.37 9.79 -4.29
N GLN A 80 -5.26 8.48 -4.50
CA GLN A 80 -6.40 7.57 -4.47
C GLN A 80 -6.16 6.49 -3.42
N VAL A 81 -7.20 6.12 -2.70
CA VAL A 81 -7.17 5.03 -1.72
C VAL A 81 -8.07 3.90 -2.21
N TRP A 82 -7.54 2.69 -2.20
CA TRP A 82 -8.20 1.49 -2.66
C TRP A 82 -8.16 0.41 -1.59
N VAL A 83 -9.18 -0.42 -1.56
CA VAL A 83 -9.24 -1.63 -0.72
C VAL A 83 -9.46 -2.86 -1.59
N ASN A 84 -8.94 -3.97 -1.11
CA ASN A 84 -9.01 -5.26 -1.78
C ASN A 84 -9.09 -6.38 -0.77
N MET A 85 -9.82 -7.45 -1.09
CA MET A 85 -9.78 -8.71 -0.38
C MET A 85 -8.67 -9.57 -1.02
N PHE A 86 -7.45 -9.44 -0.51
CA PHE A 86 -6.31 -10.18 -1.04
C PHE A 86 -6.48 -11.68 -0.85
N ALA A 87 -6.74 -12.11 0.38
CA ALA A 87 -7.07 -13.49 0.72
C ALA A 87 -8.26 -13.50 1.70
N ASN A 88 -9.29 -14.26 1.38
CA ASN A 88 -10.44 -14.47 2.25
C ASN A 88 -10.25 -15.78 3.01
N CYS A 89 -9.70 -15.68 4.20
CA CYS A 89 -9.31 -16.83 5.01
C CYS A 89 -10.50 -17.61 5.57
N ASP A 90 -11.69 -17.02 5.59
CA ASP A 90 -12.93 -17.66 5.97
C ASP A 90 -14.11 -17.15 5.14
N LEU A 91 -14.47 -17.89 4.11
CA LEU A 91 -15.59 -17.57 3.21
C LEU A 91 -16.95 -17.49 3.90
N SER A 92 -17.07 -17.93 5.14
CA SER A 92 -18.31 -17.86 5.92
C SER A 92 -18.50 -16.55 6.69
N ILE A 93 -17.48 -15.68 6.70
CA ILE A 93 -17.45 -14.44 7.47
C ILE A 93 -17.35 -13.24 6.54
N ALA A 94 -18.16 -12.20 6.79
CA ALA A 94 -18.00 -10.91 6.13
C ALA A 94 -16.89 -10.10 6.80
N THR A 95 -16.03 -9.46 6.00
CA THR A 95 -14.92 -8.65 6.50
C THR A 95 -15.26 -7.16 6.42
N ASN A 96 -15.34 -6.49 7.56
CA ASN A 96 -15.57 -5.05 7.63
C ASN A 96 -14.23 -4.31 7.54
N TYR A 97 -14.25 -3.15 6.89
CA TYR A 97 -13.11 -2.24 6.90
C TYR A 97 -13.52 -0.81 7.23
N THR A 98 -12.60 -0.05 7.81
CA THR A 98 -12.72 1.40 7.98
C THR A 98 -11.38 2.04 7.68
N VAL A 99 -11.36 2.97 6.75
CA VAL A 99 -10.15 3.69 6.32
C VAL A 99 -10.28 5.17 6.69
N ARG A 100 -9.21 5.71 7.29
CA ARG A 100 -9.11 7.12 7.63
C ARG A 100 -7.83 7.70 7.05
N VAL A 101 -7.91 8.87 6.47
CA VAL A 101 -6.76 9.62 5.96
C VAL A 101 -6.59 10.92 6.73
N THR A 102 -5.37 11.20 7.19
CA THR A 102 -5.02 12.46 7.84
C THR A 102 -3.80 13.09 7.15
N TYR A 103 -3.76 14.41 7.12
CA TYR A 103 -2.62 15.19 6.69
C TYR A 103 -2.26 16.21 7.76
N LYS A 104 -1.03 16.19 8.25
CA LYS A 104 -0.58 17.02 9.39
C LYS A 104 -1.52 16.92 10.61
N GLY A 105 -2.01 15.69 10.89
CA GLY A 105 -2.90 15.41 12.02
C GLY A 105 -4.38 15.81 11.82
N ILE A 106 -4.74 16.38 10.68
CA ILE A 106 -6.10 16.80 10.36
C ILE A 106 -6.70 15.85 9.33
N ALA A 107 -7.96 15.43 9.52
CA ALA A 107 -8.66 14.63 8.54
C ALA A 107 -8.74 15.37 7.19
N VAL A 108 -8.31 14.71 6.10
CA VAL A 108 -8.43 15.31 4.77
C VAL A 108 -9.88 15.39 4.32
N THR A 109 -10.21 16.44 3.58
CA THR A 109 -11.49 16.54 2.87
C THR A 109 -11.38 15.76 1.56
N PRO A 110 -12.15 14.68 1.36
CA PRO A 110 -12.08 13.92 0.12
C PRO A 110 -12.68 14.68 -1.05
N LYS A 111 -12.11 14.49 -2.23
CA LYS A 111 -12.67 14.92 -3.52
C LYS A 111 -13.79 13.97 -3.97
N SER A 112 -13.64 12.70 -3.65
CA SER A 112 -14.66 11.66 -3.79
C SER A 112 -14.59 10.66 -2.66
N GLY A 113 -15.71 10.03 -2.31
CA GLY A 113 -15.84 9.17 -1.14
C GLY A 113 -16.11 9.95 0.15
N SER A 114 -15.80 9.36 1.30
CA SER A 114 -15.91 9.95 2.63
C SER A 114 -14.64 9.72 3.43
N ASN A 115 -14.44 10.48 4.52
CA ASN A 115 -13.33 10.30 5.44
C ASN A 115 -13.79 10.47 6.89
N PRO A 116 -13.87 9.40 7.70
CA PRO A 116 -13.53 8.01 7.35
C PRO A 116 -14.49 7.41 6.31
N THR A 117 -14.00 6.40 5.59
CA THR A 117 -14.80 5.51 4.73
C THR A 117 -14.89 4.14 5.39
N SER A 118 -16.10 3.58 5.46
CA SER A 118 -16.32 2.22 5.95
C SER A 118 -17.06 1.40 4.89
N GLY A 119 -16.81 0.11 4.86
CA GLY A 119 -17.48 -0.82 3.97
C GLY A 119 -17.33 -2.25 4.46
N VAL A 120 -17.82 -3.17 3.63
CA VAL A 120 -17.81 -4.60 3.92
C VAL A 120 -17.47 -5.38 2.65
N PHE A 121 -16.61 -6.37 2.78
CA PHE A 121 -16.51 -7.47 1.84
C PHE A 121 -17.52 -8.53 2.27
N PRO A 122 -18.55 -8.82 1.45
CA PRO A 122 -19.60 -9.78 1.80
C PRO A 122 -19.07 -11.18 2.02
N ILE A 123 -19.85 -12.00 2.70
CA ILE A 123 -19.62 -13.45 2.80
C ILE A 123 -19.42 -14.03 1.38
N GLY A 124 -18.41 -14.86 1.24
CA GLY A 124 -18.07 -15.48 -0.04
C GLY A 124 -17.36 -14.57 -1.04
N THR A 125 -16.88 -13.39 -0.62
CA THR A 125 -16.00 -12.58 -1.48
C THR A 125 -14.77 -13.39 -1.85
N PRO A 126 -14.48 -13.61 -3.15
CA PRO A 126 -13.34 -14.40 -3.57
C PRO A 126 -12.02 -13.68 -3.27
N ASP A 127 -10.95 -14.46 -3.18
CA ASP A 127 -9.60 -13.95 -3.16
C ASP A 127 -9.31 -13.14 -4.44
N ASN A 128 -8.58 -12.04 -4.26
CA ASN A 128 -8.17 -11.20 -5.36
C ASN A 128 -6.70 -10.79 -5.15
N GLU A 129 -5.81 -11.71 -5.49
CA GLU A 129 -4.36 -11.51 -5.40
C GLU A 129 -3.90 -10.56 -6.52
N ILE A 130 -4.07 -9.27 -6.30
CA ILE A 130 -3.65 -8.23 -7.23
C ILE A 130 -2.37 -7.54 -6.77
N ASP A 131 -1.68 -7.03 -7.76
CA ASP A 131 -0.51 -6.16 -7.61
C ASP A 131 -0.86 -4.68 -7.86
N ASP A 132 0.03 -3.94 -8.50
CA ASP A 132 -0.11 -2.52 -8.83
C ASP A 132 -1.19 -2.20 -9.89
N GLU A 133 -1.74 -3.19 -10.59
CA GLU A 133 -2.76 -2.97 -11.63
C GLU A 133 -4.15 -2.66 -11.07
N LEU A 134 -4.39 -2.95 -9.79
CA LEU A 134 -5.64 -2.69 -9.05
C LEU A 134 -6.90 -3.31 -9.66
N ILE A 135 -6.75 -4.35 -10.50
CA ILE A 135 -7.87 -5.02 -11.17
C ILE A 135 -8.72 -5.74 -10.11
N GLY A 136 -10.01 -5.34 -10.01
CA GLY A 136 -10.93 -5.89 -9.02
C GLY A 136 -10.87 -5.23 -7.64
N ALA A 137 -9.90 -4.37 -7.37
CA ALA A 137 -9.92 -3.55 -6.16
C ALA A 137 -10.99 -2.46 -6.23
N THR A 138 -11.41 -1.97 -5.08
CA THR A 138 -12.43 -0.92 -4.96
C THR A 138 -11.80 0.41 -4.56
N LYS A 139 -11.92 1.43 -5.41
CA LYS A 139 -11.55 2.80 -5.04
C LYS A 139 -12.57 3.35 -4.05
N ILE A 140 -12.11 3.72 -2.87
CA ILE A 140 -12.98 4.18 -1.77
C ILE A 140 -12.86 5.68 -1.49
N MET A 141 -11.73 6.30 -1.85
CA MET A 141 -11.49 7.70 -1.57
C MET A 141 -10.53 8.31 -2.58
N GLU A 142 -10.74 9.58 -2.87
CA GLU A 142 -9.80 10.43 -3.61
C GLU A 142 -9.66 11.76 -2.87
N PHE A 143 -8.41 12.23 -2.68
CA PHE A 143 -8.12 13.50 -2.02
C PHE A 143 -6.94 14.21 -2.67
N THR A 144 -6.79 15.51 -2.43
CA THR A 144 -5.72 16.32 -3.03
C THR A 144 -4.84 16.92 -1.95
N ILE A 145 -3.53 16.81 -2.15
CA ILE A 145 -2.51 17.54 -1.40
C ILE A 145 -2.03 18.70 -2.27
N ASN A 146 -2.12 19.90 -1.74
CA ASN A 146 -1.77 21.15 -2.47
C ASN A 146 -0.32 21.59 -2.22
N GLU A 147 0.36 20.99 -1.26
CA GLU A 147 1.74 21.27 -0.86
C GLU A 147 2.59 20.01 -1.03
N GLY A 148 3.83 20.13 -1.48
CA GLY A 148 4.73 19.00 -1.62
C GLY A 148 5.59 19.07 -2.88
N ILE A 149 6.23 17.97 -3.21
CA ILE A 149 7.08 17.82 -4.40
C ILE A 149 6.19 17.77 -5.64
N GLU A 150 6.59 18.44 -6.73
CA GLU A 150 5.89 18.28 -8.01
C GLU A 150 6.04 16.82 -8.49
N PRO A 151 4.95 16.17 -8.90
CA PRO A 151 5.01 14.76 -9.30
C PRO A 151 5.89 14.59 -10.53
N GLY A 152 6.95 13.80 -10.39
CA GLY A 152 7.75 13.34 -11.52
C GLY A 152 6.92 12.40 -12.40
N ARG A 153 7.38 12.16 -13.62
CA ARG A 153 6.84 11.05 -14.42
C ARG A 153 7.31 9.75 -13.77
N SER A 154 6.40 8.87 -13.41
CA SER A 154 6.75 7.49 -13.09
C SER A 154 7.51 6.94 -14.30
N ALA A 155 8.78 6.60 -14.12
CA ALA A 155 9.38 5.66 -15.03
C ALA A 155 8.50 4.41 -14.91
N THR A 156 7.98 3.94 -16.04
CA THR A 156 7.22 2.68 -16.06
C THR A 156 8.19 1.61 -15.58
N VAL A 157 8.20 1.35 -14.29
CA VAL A 157 8.96 0.26 -13.71
C VAL A 157 8.26 -0.99 -14.22
N THR A 158 8.81 -1.55 -15.29
CA THR A 158 8.49 -2.91 -15.70
C THR A 158 9.12 -3.80 -14.63
N ALA A 159 8.53 -3.80 -13.44
CA ALA A 159 8.95 -4.67 -12.37
C ALA A 159 8.93 -6.10 -12.90
N LYS A 160 10.00 -6.82 -12.67
CA LYS A 160 10.04 -8.27 -12.86
C LYS A 160 9.09 -8.88 -11.83
N LYS A 161 7.80 -8.90 -12.17
CA LYS A 161 6.62 -9.24 -11.35
C LYS A 161 6.65 -10.62 -10.67
N HIS A 162 7.66 -11.45 -10.88
CA HIS A 162 7.58 -12.88 -10.54
C HIS A 162 8.39 -13.32 -9.31
N LEU A 163 9.26 -12.47 -8.74
CA LEU A 163 10.15 -12.88 -7.64
C LEU A 163 9.68 -12.43 -6.25
N ILE A 164 8.95 -11.35 -6.16
CA ILE A 164 8.52 -10.75 -4.88
C ILE A 164 7.56 -11.66 -4.09
N LYS A 165 6.71 -12.45 -4.78
CA LYS A 165 5.72 -13.33 -4.12
C LYS A 165 6.29 -14.40 -3.20
N LYS A 166 7.56 -14.77 -3.31
CA LYS A 166 8.12 -15.93 -2.58
C LYS A 166 8.93 -15.54 -1.34
N GLU A 167 9.47 -14.33 -1.26
CA GLU A 167 10.42 -13.95 -0.21
C GLU A 167 9.83 -12.99 0.82
N PHE A 168 8.89 -12.13 0.45
CA PHE A 168 8.20 -11.26 1.41
C PHE A 168 7.37 -12.02 2.45
N ASN A 169 6.88 -13.21 2.12
CA ASN A 169 6.20 -14.08 3.09
C ASN A 169 7.12 -14.66 4.18
N MET A 170 8.45 -14.55 4.05
CA MET A 170 9.41 -15.02 5.07
C MET A 170 9.82 -13.93 6.07
N LEU A 171 9.62 -12.66 5.76
CA LEU A 171 10.07 -11.53 6.58
C LEU A 171 9.14 -11.22 7.77
N PHE A 172 7.92 -11.70 7.77
CA PHE A 172 6.94 -11.44 8.83
C PHE A 172 6.63 -12.65 9.71
N ALA A 173 7.40 -13.73 9.62
CA ALA A 173 7.23 -14.97 10.39
C ALA A 173 8.17 -15.07 11.61
N ASN A 174 8.42 -13.96 12.34
CA ASN A 174 9.08 -13.99 13.67
C ASN A 174 8.41 -13.06 14.65
#